data_d294f722a5dbeb1b27234c36ae72608f
#
_entry.id   d294f722a5dbeb1b27234c36ae72608f
#
_cell.length_a   1.000
_cell.length_b   1.000
_cell.length_c   1.000
_cell.angle_alpha   90.00
_cell.angle_beta   90.00
_cell.angle_gamma   90.00
#
_symmetry.space_group_name_H-M   'P 1'
#
loop_
_entity.id
_entity.type
_entity.pdbx_description
1 polymer ?
#
loop_
_entity_poly.entity_id
_entity_poly.type
_entity_poly.pdbx_seq_one_letter_code
_entity_poly.pdbx_strand_id
1 'polypeptide(L)'
;VTGLQKIGQQTLYFDQDGKQVKGKVVTLADKTIRYFDANSGEMAVGKFAEGAKNEWYYFDQAGKAVTGLQKIGQQTLYFDQNGKQVKGQLVTLADKSIRYFDANSGEMAANKFVEGAKNEWYYFDQAGKAVTGLQQIGQQTLYFDQNGKQVKGKIVYVNGANRYFDANSGEMARNKWIQLEDGSWMYFDRNGRGRRFGWN
;
A
#
# COMPACT_ATOMS: atom_id res chain seq x y z
N VAL A 1 -10.84 -42.30 4.28
CA VAL A 1 -9.58 -41.59 3.98
C VAL A 1 -9.80 -40.15 4.35
N THR A 2 -8.88 -39.52 5.08
CA THR A 2 -8.96 -38.14 5.53
C THR A 2 -7.67 -37.40 5.18
N GLY A 3 -7.72 -36.07 5.18
CA GLY A 3 -6.58 -35.21 4.92
C GLY A 3 -6.23 -35.10 3.43
N LEU A 4 -5.00 -34.71 3.15
CA LEU A 4 -4.49 -34.49 1.80
C LEU A 4 -4.16 -35.84 1.14
N GLN A 5 -4.74 -36.10 -0.04
CA GLN A 5 -4.58 -37.33 -0.79
C GLN A 5 -4.19 -37.06 -2.23
N LYS A 6 -3.23 -37.84 -2.73
CA LYS A 6 -2.90 -37.85 -4.16
C LYS A 6 -3.62 -39.01 -4.82
N ILE A 7 -4.56 -38.70 -5.69
CA ILE A 7 -5.36 -39.69 -6.43
C ILE A 7 -5.11 -39.47 -7.92
N GLY A 8 -4.36 -40.36 -8.53
CA GLY A 8 -3.83 -40.18 -9.89
C GLY A 8 -2.89 -38.98 -9.94
N GLN A 9 -3.20 -38.00 -10.78
CA GLN A 9 -2.42 -36.75 -10.88
C GLN A 9 -3.00 -35.61 -10.02
N GLN A 10 -4.16 -35.82 -9.40
CA GLN A 10 -4.85 -34.80 -8.63
C GLN A 10 -4.47 -34.85 -7.14
N THR A 11 -4.35 -33.72 -6.51
CA THR A 11 -4.23 -33.58 -5.06
C THR A 11 -5.55 -33.08 -4.51
N LEU A 12 -6.22 -33.91 -3.71
CA LEU A 12 -7.54 -33.66 -3.12
C LEU A 12 -7.45 -33.63 -1.61
N TYR A 13 -8.46 -33.04 -0.95
CA TYR A 13 -8.55 -33.00 0.50
C TYR A 13 -9.88 -33.57 0.98
N PHE A 14 -9.81 -34.42 1.99
CA PHE A 14 -10.97 -35.02 2.65
C PHE A 14 -11.00 -34.59 4.12
N ASP A 15 -12.15 -34.14 4.59
CA ASP A 15 -12.37 -33.71 5.97
C ASP A 15 -12.32 -34.91 6.96
N GLN A 16 -12.59 -34.63 8.22
CA GLN A 16 -12.55 -35.64 9.28
C GLN A 16 -13.61 -36.74 9.09
N ASP A 17 -14.69 -36.45 8.39
CA ASP A 17 -15.76 -37.41 8.05
C ASP A 17 -15.48 -38.16 6.75
N GLY A 18 -14.31 -37.93 6.14
CA GLY A 18 -13.94 -38.54 4.84
C GLY A 18 -14.64 -37.95 3.65
N LYS A 19 -15.30 -36.79 3.78
CA LYS A 19 -15.98 -36.07 2.71
C LYS A 19 -14.97 -35.17 1.96
N GLN A 20 -15.01 -35.24 0.62
CA GLN A 20 -14.19 -34.38 -0.21
C GLN A 20 -14.54 -32.89 -0.02
N VAL A 21 -13.54 -32.08 0.23
CA VAL A 21 -13.67 -30.61 0.34
C VAL A 21 -13.53 -29.99 -1.03
N LYS A 22 -14.48 -29.13 -1.41
CA LYS A 22 -14.50 -28.37 -2.66
C LYS A 22 -14.90 -26.91 -2.42
N GLY A 23 -14.38 -25.98 -3.24
CA GLY A 23 -14.71 -24.56 -3.20
C GLY A 23 -14.31 -23.85 -1.91
N LYS A 24 -13.32 -24.35 -1.21
CA LYS A 24 -12.93 -23.81 0.11
C LYS A 24 -11.43 -23.63 0.25
N VAL A 25 -11.09 -22.61 1.01
CA VAL A 25 -9.78 -22.43 1.60
C VAL A 25 -9.70 -23.26 2.89
N VAL A 26 -8.66 -24.06 3.04
CA VAL A 26 -8.43 -24.94 4.20
C VAL A 26 -7.06 -24.63 4.79
N THR A 27 -7.01 -24.45 6.10
CA THR A 27 -5.74 -24.42 6.84
C THR A 27 -5.43 -25.84 7.31
N LEU A 28 -4.31 -26.36 6.86
CA LEU A 28 -3.84 -27.70 7.23
C LEU A 28 -3.19 -27.72 8.61
N ALA A 29 -2.92 -28.92 9.15
CA ALA A 29 -2.29 -29.10 10.46
C ALA A 29 -0.89 -28.47 10.54
N ASP A 30 -0.16 -28.38 9.42
CA ASP A 30 1.14 -27.71 9.28
C ASP A 30 1.03 -26.18 9.16
N LYS A 31 -0.18 -25.61 9.38
CA LYS A 31 -0.55 -24.19 9.25
C LYS A 31 -0.45 -23.65 7.81
N THR A 32 -0.22 -24.48 6.80
CA THR A 32 -0.30 -24.04 5.41
C THR A 32 -1.74 -23.88 4.96
N ILE A 33 -1.99 -22.87 4.14
CA ILE A 33 -3.31 -22.56 3.60
C ILE A 33 -3.37 -23.06 2.16
N ARG A 34 -4.43 -23.79 1.83
CA ARG A 34 -4.69 -24.40 0.52
C ARG A 34 -6.09 -24.08 0.04
N TYR A 35 -6.30 -24.09 -1.26
CA TYR A 35 -7.63 -24.00 -1.87
C TYR A 35 -7.89 -25.23 -2.70
N PHE A 36 -9.12 -25.74 -2.61
CA PHE A 36 -9.59 -26.87 -3.38
C PHE A 36 -10.72 -26.42 -4.30
N ASP A 37 -10.53 -26.61 -5.59
CA ASP A 37 -11.40 -26.11 -6.65
C ASP A 37 -12.89 -26.50 -6.44
N ALA A 38 -13.79 -25.56 -6.74
CA ALA A 38 -15.21 -25.73 -6.48
C ALA A 38 -15.86 -26.90 -7.29
N ASN A 39 -15.35 -27.17 -8.48
CA ASN A 39 -15.87 -28.19 -9.35
C ASN A 39 -15.16 -29.53 -9.16
N SER A 40 -13.85 -29.53 -9.36
CA SER A 40 -13.03 -30.75 -9.32
C SER A 40 -12.62 -31.14 -7.90
N GLY A 41 -12.49 -30.18 -6.98
CA GLY A 41 -11.87 -30.39 -5.68
C GLY A 41 -10.36 -30.50 -5.74
N GLU A 42 -9.74 -30.24 -6.91
CA GLU A 42 -8.30 -30.28 -7.07
C GLU A 42 -7.61 -29.10 -6.38
N MET A 43 -6.46 -29.35 -5.75
CA MET A 43 -5.70 -28.31 -5.08
C MET A 43 -5.19 -27.25 -6.08
N ALA A 44 -5.42 -25.98 -5.79
CA ALA A 44 -4.92 -24.87 -6.60
C ALA A 44 -3.38 -24.78 -6.53
N VAL A 45 -2.74 -24.69 -7.69
CA VAL A 45 -1.27 -24.58 -7.85
C VAL A 45 -0.95 -23.53 -8.89
N GLY A 46 -0.02 -22.61 -8.59
CA GLY A 46 0.47 -21.59 -9.50
C GLY A 46 -0.62 -20.63 -10.00
N LYS A 47 -1.70 -20.42 -9.23
CA LYS A 47 -2.85 -19.61 -9.67
C LYS A 47 -3.54 -18.83 -8.56
N PHE A 48 -4.30 -17.83 -8.98
CA PHE A 48 -5.25 -17.15 -8.09
C PHE A 48 -6.51 -18.02 -7.88
N ALA A 49 -7.08 -17.91 -6.67
CA ALA A 49 -8.39 -18.42 -6.38
C ALA A 49 -9.11 -17.50 -5.38
N GLU A 50 -10.43 -17.41 -5.54
CA GLU A 50 -11.30 -16.71 -4.61
C GLU A 50 -11.78 -17.70 -3.54
N GLY A 51 -11.56 -17.36 -2.28
CA GLY A 51 -12.07 -18.11 -1.13
C GLY A 51 -13.50 -17.73 -0.79
N ALA A 52 -13.71 -16.95 0.26
CA ALA A 52 -14.99 -16.29 0.49
C ALA A 52 -15.13 -15.10 -0.45
N LYS A 53 -16.33 -14.52 -0.57
CA LYS A 53 -16.64 -13.40 -1.46
C LYS A 53 -15.61 -12.26 -1.35
N ASN A 54 -14.97 -11.94 -2.46
CA ASN A 54 -13.92 -10.91 -2.58
C ASN A 54 -12.63 -11.17 -1.79
N GLU A 55 -12.41 -12.39 -1.30
CA GLU A 55 -11.16 -12.79 -0.67
C GLU A 55 -10.29 -13.55 -1.67
N TRP A 56 -9.27 -12.88 -2.20
CA TRP A 56 -8.39 -13.45 -3.21
C TRP A 56 -7.08 -13.94 -2.59
N TYR A 57 -6.61 -15.08 -3.10
CA TYR A 57 -5.37 -15.74 -2.71
C TYR A 57 -4.56 -16.07 -3.96
N TYR A 58 -3.25 -16.16 -3.81
CA TYR A 58 -2.40 -16.79 -4.81
C TYR A 58 -1.72 -18.01 -4.20
N PHE A 59 -1.78 -19.12 -4.89
CA PHE A 59 -1.16 -20.38 -4.46
C PHE A 59 0.08 -20.64 -5.28
N ASP A 60 1.20 -20.90 -4.60
CA ASP A 60 2.49 -21.18 -5.23
C ASP A 60 2.51 -22.54 -5.95
N GLN A 61 3.67 -22.93 -6.51
CA GLN A 61 3.84 -24.21 -7.20
C GLN A 61 3.70 -25.41 -6.28
N ALA A 62 3.82 -25.24 -4.96
CA ALA A 62 3.50 -26.25 -3.96
C ALA A 62 2.05 -26.21 -3.47
N GLY A 63 1.21 -25.35 -4.06
CA GLY A 63 -0.18 -25.13 -3.68
C GLY A 63 -0.38 -24.42 -2.34
N LYS A 64 0.66 -23.75 -1.80
CA LYS A 64 0.58 -22.97 -0.57
C LYS A 64 0.14 -21.54 -0.88
N ALA A 65 -0.80 -20.99 -0.11
CA ALA A 65 -1.08 -19.56 -0.17
C ALA A 65 0.16 -18.76 0.18
N VAL A 66 0.51 -17.80 -0.67
CA VAL A 66 1.64 -16.89 -0.43
C VAL A 66 1.25 -15.80 0.55
N THR A 67 2.26 -15.22 1.23
CA THR A 67 2.09 -14.09 2.16
C THR A 67 3.14 -13.01 1.89
N GLY A 68 2.89 -11.80 2.39
CA GLY A 68 3.82 -10.68 2.22
C GLY A 68 3.83 -10.13 0.80
N LEU A 69 4.93 -9.45 0.46
CA LEU A 69 5.12 -8.83 -0.85
C LEU A 69 5.53 -9.90 -1.88
N GLN A 70 4.77 -9.99 -2.96
CA GLN A 70 4.97 -10.99 -4.01
C GLN A 70 5.00 -10.33 -5.40
N LYS A 71 5.93 -10.78 -6.24
CA LYS A 71 5.93 -10.45 -7.66
C LYS A 71 5.30 -11.61 -8.45
N ILE A 72 4.12 -11.38 -9.00
CA ILE A 72 3.37 -12.36 -9.76
C ILE A 72 3.17 -11.82 -11.18
N GLY A 73 3.86 -12.43 -12.14
CA GLY A 73 3.98 -11.87 -13.48
C GLY A 73 4.69 -10.51 -13.43
N GLN A 74 4.06 -9.47 -13.93
CA GLN A 74 4.61 -8.11 -13.89
C GLN A 74 4.08 -7.27 -12.70
N GLN A 75 3.13 -7.80 -11.93
CA GLN A 75 2.51 -7.09 -10.81
C GLN A 75 3.23 -7.37 -9.50
N THR A 76 3.33 -6.35 -8.67
CA THR A 76 3.75 -6.48 -7.27
C THR A 76 2.52 -6.36 -6.39
N LEU A 77 2.20 -7.44 -5.67
CA LEU A 77 1.01 -7.59 -4.85
C LEU A 77 1.40 -7.86 -3.40
N TYR A 78 0.48 -7.64 -2.48
CA TYR A 78 0.68 -7.96 -1.07
C TYR A 78 -0.42 -8.87 -0.56
N PHE A 79 -0.03 -9.89 0.19
CA PHE A 79 -0.93 -10.82 0.86
C PHE A 79 -0.68 -10.76 2.37
N ASP A 80 -1.74 -10.70 3.15
CA ASP A 80 -1.66 -10.65 4.60
C ASP A 80 -1.14 -11.97 5.20
N GLN A 81 -1.07 -12.03 6.52
CA GLN A 81 -0.60 -13.24 7.23
C GLN A 81 -1.50 -14.46 7.01
N ASN A 82 -2.76 -14.25 6.61
CA ASN A 82 -3.72 -15.30 6.28
C ASN A 82 -3.73 -15.64 4.78
N GLY A 83 -2.81 -15.07 4.00
CA GLY A 83 -2.71 -15.27 2.56
C GLY A 83 -3.75 -14.50 1.73
N LYS A 84 -4.53 -13.59 2.34
CA LYS A 84 -5.52 -12.77 1.63
C LYS A 84 -4.83 -11.60 0.94
N GLN A 85 -5.17 -11.38 -0.35
CA GLN A 85 -4.69 -10.22 -1.09
C GLN A 85 -5.20 -8.92 -0.47
N VAL A 86 -4.30 -7.99 -0.21
CA VAL A 86 -4.63 -6.65 0.29
C VAL A 86 -4.88 -5.72 -0.88
N LYS A 87 -6.02 -5.01 -0.85
CA LYS A 87 -6.43 -4.02 -1.86
C LYS A 87 -6.96 -2.75 -1.19
N GLY A 88 -6.75 -1.60 -1.83
CA GLY A 88 -7.28 -0.31 -1.38
C GLY A 88 -6.69 0.18 -0.05
N GLN A 89 -5.50 -0.26 0.32
CA GLN A 89 -4.94 0.00 1.65
C GLN A 89 -3.47 0.39 1.61
N LEU A 90 -3.09 1.20 2.59
CA LEU A 90 -1.71 1.43 2.96
C LEU A 90 -1.22 0.28 3.85
N VAL A 91 -0.04 -0.25 3.55
CA VAL A 91 0.62 -1.30 4.33
C VAL A 91 1.99 -0.80 4.75
N THR A 92 2.28 -0.89 6.04
CA THR A 92 3.64 -0.66 6.56
C THR A 92 4.38 -1.99 6.58
N LEU A 93 5.45 -2.10 5.81
CA LEU A 93 6.27 -3.30 5.75
C LEU A 93 7.24 -3.41 6.93
N ALA A 94 7.91 -4.54 7.07
CA ALA A 94 8.87 -4.80 8.16
C ALA A 94 10.06 -3.81 8.15
N ASP A 95 10.44 -3.28 6.98
CA ASP A 95 11.47 -2.24 6.81
C ASP A 95 10.96 -0.82 7.15
N LYS A 96 9.74 -0.72 7.71
CA LYS A 96 9.01 0.52 8.02
C LYS A 96 8.61 1.36 6.80
N SER A 97 8.84 0.89 5.59
CA SER A 97 8.34 1.56 4.39
C SER A 97 6.83 1.39 4.26
N ILE A 98 6.18 2.47 3.82
CA ILE A 98 4.73 2.48 3.55
C ILE A 98 4.53 2.25 2.06
N ARG A 99 3.59 1.35 1.73
CA ARG A 99 3.17 0.99 0.38
C ARG A 99 1.67 1.14 0.25
N TYR A 100 1.19 1.40 -0.94
CA TYR A 100 -0.24 1.37 -1.25
C TYR A 100 -0.51 0.31 -2.31
N PHE A 101 -1.58 -0.45 -2.09
CA PHE A 101 -2.05 -1.46 -3.03
C PHE A 101 -3.40 -1.04 -3.59
N ASP A 102 -3.49 -0.95 -4.91
CA ASP A 102 -4.64 -0.41 -5.64
C ASP A 102 -5.96 -1.11 -5.26
N ALA A 103 -7.05 -0.35 -5.15
CA ALA A 103 -8.33 -0.84 -4.69
C ALA A 103 -8.96 -1.89 -5.61
N ASN A 104 -8.69 -1.82 -6.91
CA ASN A 104 -9.25 -2.74 -7.90
C ASN A 104 -8.30 -3.90 -8.19
N SER A 105 -7.08 -3.58 -8.63
CA SER A 105 -6.09 -4.57 -9.05
C SER A 105 -5.31 -5.18 -7.88
N GLY A 106 -5.14 -4.45 -6.77
CA GLY A 106 -4.22 -4.80 -5.70
C GLY A 106 -2.75 -4.57 -6.05
N GLU A 107 -2.46 -3.96 -7.21
CA GLU A 107 -1.09 -3.68 -7.63
C GLU A 107 -0.47 -2.56 -6.81
N MET A 108 0.82 -2.72 -6.46
CA MET A 108 1.56 -1.71 -5.71
C MET A 108 1.69 -0.41 -6.49
N ALA A 109 1.30 0.69 -5.87
CA ALA A 109 1.46 2.02 -6.46
C ALA A 109 2.94 2.39 -6.59
N ALA A 110 3.34 2.90 -7.77
CA ALA A 110 4.68 3.42 -8.03
C ALA A 110 4.62 4.65 -8.94
N ASN A 111 5.51 5.62 -8.74
CA ASN A 111 5.61 6.87 -9.50
C ASN A 111 4.28 7.64 -9.60
N LYS A 112 3.48 7.64 -8.54
CA LYS A 112 2.18 8.32 -8.58
C LYS A 112 1.71 8.82 -7.21
N PHE A 113 0.81 9.81 -7.27
CA PHE A 113 0.03 10.23 -6.12
C PHE A 113 -1.11 9.26 -5.85
N VAL A 114 -1.41 9.06 -4.58
CA VAL A 114 -2.58 8.30 -4.11
C VAL A 114 -3.24 9.07 -2.99
N GLU A 115 -4.55 9.17 -3.06
CA GLU A 115 -5.36 9.64 -1.94
C GLU A 115 -5.65 8.48 -1.00
N GLY A 116 -5.27 8.62 0.25
CA GLY A 116 -5.63 7.70 1.32
C GLY A 116 -7.00 8.04 1.92
N ALA A 117 -7.18 7.85 3.21
CA ALA A 117 -8.41 8.25 3.88
C ALA A 117 -8.47 9.79 4.05
N LYS A 118 -9.65 10.41 3.81
CA LYS A 118 -9.97 11.81 4.18
C LYS A 118 -8.98 12.87 3.65
N ASN A 119 -8.77 12.95 2.34
CA ASN A 119 -7.89 13.95 1.71
C ASN A 119 -6.42 13.86 2.16
N GLU A 120 -5.97 12.71 2.62
CA GLU A 120 -4.57 12.45 2.92
C GLU A 120 -3.86 11.98 1.65
N TRP A 121 -2.96 12.79 1.13
CA TRP A 121 -2.24 12.50 -0.10
C TRP A 121 -0.85 11.95 0.17
N TYR A 122 -0.44 10.96 -0.62
CA TYR A 122 0.86 10.32 -0.61
C TYR A 122 1.45 10.33 -2.01
N TYR A 123 2.76 10.36 -2.11
CA TYR A 123 3.45 10.07 -3.36
C TYR A 123 4.33 8.83 -3.17
N PHE A 124 4.21 7.89 -4.08
CA PHE A 124 5.02 6.67 -4.09
C PHE A 124 6.09 6.78 -5.15
N ASP A 125 7.35 6.54 -4.77
CA ASP A 125 8.49 6.56 -5.67
C ASP A 125 8.48 5.36 -6.66
N GLN A 126 9.50 5.26 -7.50
CA GLN A 126 9.64 4.16 -8.46
C GLN A 126 9.69 2.78 -7.79
N ALA A 127 10.24 2.69 -6.57
CA ALA A 127 10.26 1.47 -5.80
C ALA A 127 8.94 1.23 -5.01
N GLY A 128 7.92 2.07 -5.21
CA GLY A 128 6.63 2.00 -4.53
C GLY A 128 6.67 2.41 -3.06
N LYS A 129 7.72 3.11 -2.59
CA LYS A 129 7.80 3.62 -1.22
C LYS A 129 7.14 4.97 -1.12
N ALA A 130 6.31 5.20 -0.10
CA ALA A 130 5.85 6.54 0.23
C ALA A 130 7.05 7.41 0.56
N VAL A 131 7.17 8.56 -0.12
CA VAL A 131 8.25 9.51 0.12
C VAL A 131 7.99 10.33 1.38
N THR A 132 9.06 10.85 1.98
CA THR A 132 9.02 11.72 3.16
C THR A 132 9.94 12.92 2.99
N GLY A 133 9.71 13.96 3.78
CA GLY A 133 10.52 15.18 3.72
C GLY A 133 10.25 16.03 2.49
N LEU A 134 11.23 16.88 2.14
CA LEU A 134 11.15 17.79 0.99
C LEU A 134 11.42 17.02 -0.30
N GLN A 135 10.49 17.07 -1.24
CA GLN A 135 10.55 16.35 -2.50
C GLN A 135 10.34 17.28 -3.70
N GLN A 136 11.09 17.06 -4.76
CA GLN A 136 10.85 17.66 -6.06
C GLN A 136 10.13 16.63 -6.94
N ILE A 137 8.84 16.88 -7.23
CA ILE A 137 8.01 16.00 -8.04
C ILE A 137 7.52 16.79 -9.27
N GLY A 138 8.06 16.47 -10.43
CA GLY A 138 7.89 17.31 -11.60
C GLY A 138 8.43 18.71 -11.35
N GLN A 139 7.62 19.73 -11.57
CA GLN A 139 8.00 21.13 -11.32
C GLN A 139 7.64 21.62 -9.91
N GLN A 140 6.99 20.80 -9.08
CA GLN A 140 6.53 21.17 -7.76
C GLN A 140 7.51 20.74 -6.68
N THR A 141 7.71 21.60 -5.68
CA THR A 141 8.41 21.28 -4.44
C THR A 141 7.36 21.05 -3.35
N LEU A 142 7.27 19.83 -2.87
CA LEU A 142 6.28 19.37 -1.89
C LEU A 142 6.96 18.86 -0.63
N TYR A 143 6.22 18.81 0.46
CA TYR A 143 6.70 18.22 1.71
C TYR A 143 5.75 17.12 2.19
N PHE A 144 6.35 16.01 2.58
CA PHE A 144 5.64 14.88 3.18
C PHE A 144 6.15 14.65 4.61
N ASP A 145 5.25 14.42 5.54
CA ASP A 145 5.61 14.17 6.93
C ASP A 145 6.30 12.79 7.11
N GLN A 146 6.62 12.45 8.35
CA GLN A 146 7.28 11.16 8.67
C GLN A 146 6.43 9.93 8.35
N ASN A 147 5.10 10.12 8.22
CA ASN A 147 4.15 9.07 7.82
C ASN A 147 3.88 9.05 6.32
N GLY A 148 4.61 9.85 5.54
CA GLY A 148 4.44 9.98 4.10
C GLY A 148 3.23 10.81 3.66
N LYS A 149 2.53 11.50 4.58
CA LYS A 149 1.40 12.36 4.26
C LYS A 149 1.86 13.72 3.74
N GLN A 150 1.31 14.16 2.61
CA GLN A 150 1.57 15.49 2.07
C GLN A 150 1.09 16.57 3.05
N VAL A 151 1.98 17.51 3.37
CA VAL A 151 1.66 18.66 4.21
C VAL A 151 1.12 19.78 3.33
N LYS A 152 -0.04 20.31 3.70
CA LYS A 152 -0.72 21.44 3.04
C LYS A 152 -1.16 22.48 4.07
N GLY A 153 -1.18 23.76 3.68
CA GLY A 153 -1.66 24.86 4.49
C GLY A 153 -0.81 25.17 5.73
N LYS A 154 0.45 24.70 5.78
CA LYS A 154 1.28 24.81 7.00
C LYS A 154 2.68 25.29 6.70
N ILE A 155 3.30 25.87 7.73
CA ILE A 155 4.73 26.16 7.77
C ILE A 155 5.43 24.94 8.35
N VAL A 156 6.51 24.52 7.69
CA VAL A 156 7.44 23.49 8.17
C VAL A 156 8.83 24.06 8.25
N TYR A 157 9.52 23.85 9.38
CA TYR A 157 10.94 24.14 9.48
C TYR A 157 11.74 22.97 8.91
N VAL A 158 12.37 23.20 7.79
CA VAL A 158 13.14 22.18 7.08
C VAL A 158 14.34 22.80 6.37
N ASN A 159 15.48 22.11 6.42
CA ASN A 159 16.76 22.57 5.84
C ASN A 159 17.13 24.00 6.28
N GLY A 160 17.00 24.26 7.59
CA GLY A 160 17.42 25.53 8.21
C GLY A 160 16.51 26.73 7.91
N ALA A 161 15.29 26.52 7.42
CA ALA A 161 14.36 27.61 7.12
C ALA A 161 12.89 27.19 7.31
N ASN A 162 12.05 28.19 7.67
CA ASN A 162 10.61 28.05 7.59
C ASN A 162 10.16 28.06 6.13
N ARG A 163 9.33 27.10 5.73
CA ARG A 163 8.76 26.99 4.40
C ARG A 163 7.25 26.78 4.51
N TYR A 164 6.48 27.50 3.72
CA TYR A 164 5.04 27.33 3.66
C TYR A 164 4.66 26.46 2.47
N PHE A 165 3.76 25.52 2.71
CA PHE A 165 3.18 24.64 1.69
C PHE A 165 1.73 25.00 1.47
N ASP A 166 1.38 25.35 0.24
CA ASP A 166 0.07 25.89 -0.14
C ASP A 166 -1.11 25.00 0.31
N ALA A 167 -2.20 25.61 0.77
CA ALA A 167 -3.32 24.89 1.34
C ALA A 167 -4.05 23.98 0.34
N ASN A 168 -4.05 24.32 -0.94
CA ASN A 168 -4.72 23.56 -1.97
C ASN A 168 -3.77 22.59 -2.67
N SER A 169 -2.69 23.12 -3.24
CA SER A 169 -1.72 22.33 -4.03
C SER A 169 -0.67 21.60 -3.18
N GLY A 170 -0.36 22.14 -2.00
CA GLY A 170 0.78 21.69 -1.20
C GLY A 170 2.13 22.16 -1.74
N GLU A 171 2.15 23.00 -2.79
CA GLU A 171 3.40 23.50 -3.38
C GLU A 171 4.08 24.52 -2.46
N MET A 172 5.40 24.44 -2.38
CA MET A 172 6.19 25.37 -1.57
C MET A 172 6.07 26.80 -2.09
N ALA A 173 5.66 27.71 -1.20
CA ALA A 173 5.53 29.14 -1.50
C ALA A 173 6.89 29.76 -1.86
N ARG A 174 6.93 30.54 -2.94
CA ARG A 174 8.10 31.27 -3.41
C ARG A 174 7.68 32.65 -3.90
N ASN A 175 8.53 33.67 -3.64
CA ASN A 175 8.33 35.06 -4.10
C ASN A 175 6.93 35.60 -3.76
N LYS A 176 6.39 35.27 -2.60
CA LYS A 176 5.05 35.74 -2.20
C LYS A 176 4.86 35.91 -0.70
N TRP A 177 3.90 36.75 -0.36
CA TRP A 177 3.43 36.94 1.00
C TRP A 177 2.33 35.93 1.32
N ILE A 178 2.39 35.38 2.53
CA ILE A 178 1.35 34.50 3.06
C ILE A 178 0.87 35.09 4.38
N GLN A 179 -0.45 35.24 4.53
CA GLN A 179 -1.07 35.57 5.79
C GLN A 179 -1.17 34.28 6.64
N LEU A 180 -0.69 34.36 7.87
CA LEU A 180 -0.73 33.26 8.81
C LEU A 180 -2.05 33.24 9.59
N GLU A 181 -2.34 32.14 10.28
CA GLU A 181 -3.54 31.98 11.08
C GLU A 181 -3.68 33.03 12.21
N ASP A 182 -2.56 33.54 12.72
CA ASP A 182 -2.50 34.62 13.72
C ASP A 182 -2.71 36.01 13.14
N GLY A 183 -3.02 36.12 11.84
CA GLY A 183 -3.21 37.37 11.09
C GLY A 183 -1.90 38.04 10.67
N SER A 184 -0.75 37.60 11.14
CA SER A 184 0.56 38.14 10.72
C SER A 184 0.91 37.74 9.30
N TRP A 185 1.86 38.46 8.70
CA TRP A 185 2.35 38.19 7.35
C TRP A 185 3.79 37.70 7.35
N MET A 186 4.06 36.72 6.48
CA MET A 186 5.42 36.24 6.24
C MET A 186 5.70 36.24 4.73
N TYR A 187 6.85 36.77 4.34
CA TYR A 187 7.32 36.69 2.95
C TYR A 187 8.20 35.46 2.75
N PHE A 188 7.95 34.73 1.69
CA PHE A 188 8.76 33.60 1.25
C PHE A 188 9.55 34.01 0.00
N ASP A 189 10.88 33.98 0.12
CA ASP A 189 11.79 34.38 -0.95
C ASP A 189 11.80 33.38 -2.13
N ARG A 190 12.65 33.64 -3.15
CA ARG A 190 12.78 32.77 -4.33
C ARG A 190 13.17 31.31 -4.00
N ASN A 191 13.82 31.10 -2.86
CA ASN A 191 14.22 29.78 -2.37
C ASN A 191 13.19 29.18 -1.40
N GLY A 192 12.04 29.83 -1.21
CA GLY A 192 10.99 29.44 -0.29
C GLY A 192 11.34 29.63 1.19
N ARG A 193 12.32 30.47 1.52
CA ARG A 193 12.69 30.78 2.90
C ARG A 193 11.79 31.88 3.45
N GLY A 194 11.07 31.58 4.53
CA GLY A 194 10.17 32.51 5.20
C GLY A 194 10.93 33.53 6.06
N ARG A 195 10.54 34.79 5.92
CA ARG A 195 11.03 35.91 6.75
C ARG A 195 9.84 36.67 7.32
N ARG A 196 9.82 36.83 8.65
CA ARG A 196 8.89 37.79 9.29
C ARG A 196 9.50 39.17 9.17
N PHE A 197 8.69 40.12 8.74
CA PHE A 197 9.03 41.54 8.86
C PHE A 197 8.33 42.03 10.11
N GLY A 198 9.10 42.41 11.13
CA GLY A 198 8.62 43.15 12.26
C GLY A 198 8.30 44.57 11.81
N TRP A 199 7.06 45.01 11.96
CA TRP A 199 6.77 46.43 12.01
C TRP A 199 7.17 46.86 13.43
N ASN A 200 8.29 47.60 13.55
CA ASN A 200 8.63 48.32 14.76
C ASN A 200 7.72 49.54 14.90
#